data_592ca2f40deef418caeea0ddd5e6cbae
#
_entry.id   592ca2f40deef418caeea0ddd5e6cbae
#
_cell.length_a   1.000
_cell.length_b   1.000
_cell.length_c   1.000
_cell.angle_alpha   90.00
_cell.angle_beta   90.00
_cell.angle_gamma   90.00
#
_symmetry.space_group_name_H-M   'P 1'
#
loop_
_entity.id
_entity.type
_entity.pdbx_description
1 polymer ?
#
loop_
_entity_poly.entity_id
_entity_poly.type
_entity_poly.pdbx_seq_one_letter_code
_entity_poly.pdbx_strand_id
1 'polypeptide(L)'
;MTSLLNRFIARAARHLYLRRHEKLWDGVSLDPVAVSNLCVELDGRQVGLRMYHGNADKPMVIYAHGGGFVVGNLETHDRFCRALSFNSGC
;
A
#
# COMPACT_ATOMS: atom_id res chain seq x y z
N MET A 1 16.98 -17.10 11.10
CA MET A 1 16.18 -17.95 10.19
C MET A 1 14.75 -18.03 10.68
N THR A 2 13.77 -17.76 9.84
CA THR A 2 12.36 -17.79 10.21
C THR A 2 11.87 -19.24 10.29
N SER A 3 11.34 -19.66 11.44
CA SER A 3 10.77 -20.99 11.60
C SER A 3 9.49 -21.16 10.76
N LEU A 4 9.10 -22.40 10.48
CA LEU A 4 7.85 -22.70 9.78
C LEU A 4 6.62 -22.13 10.52
N LEU A 5 6.65 -22.21 11.85
CA LEU A 5 5.61 -21.65 12.71
C LEU A 5 5.51 -20.13 12.56
N ASN A 6 6.64 -19.43 12.56
CA ASN A 6 6.66 -17.97 12.38
C ASN A 6 6.15 -17.56 11.00
N ARG A 7 6.44 -18.34 9.98
CA ARG A 7 5.90 -18.11 8.63
C ARG A 7 4.39 -18.27 8.60
N PHE A 8 3.87 -19.28 9.29
CA PHE A 8 2.43 -19.51 9.38
C PHE A 8 1.74 -18.38 10.13
N ILE A 9 2.30 -17.96 11.27
CA ILE A 9 1.76 -16.85 12.07
C ILE A 9 1.75 -15.54 11.24
N ALA A 10 2.83 -15.24 10.55
CA ALA A 10 2.91 -14.06 9.70
C ALA A 10 1.88 -14.08 8.58
N ARG A 11 1.66 -15.24 7.97
CA ARG A 11 0.66 -15.42 6.91
C ARG A 11 -0.76 -15.20 7.44
N ALA A 12 -1.06 -15.78 8.60
CA ALA A 12 -2.36 -15.59 9.24
C ALA A 12 -2.59 -14.12 9.63
N ALA A 13 -1.58 -13.46 10.20
CA ALA A 13 -1.64 -12.06 10.55
C ALA A 13 -1.92 -11.17 9.33
N ARG A 14 -1.24 -11.42 8.20
CA ARG A 14 -1.45 -10.68 6.95
C ARG A 14 -2.87 -10.86 6.43
N HIS A 15 -3.38 -12.08 6.47
CA HIS A 15 -4.73 -12.38 6.00
C HIS A 15 -5.79 -11.66 6.84
N LEU A 16 -5.67 -11.71 8.17
CA LEU A 16 -6.59 -11.03 9.08
C LEU A 16 -6.51 -9.51 8.93
N TYR A 17 -5.33 -8.97 8.78
CA TYR A 17 -5.11 -7.55 8.56
C TYR A 17 -5.78 -7.07 7.27
N LEU A 18 -5.60 -7.79 6.18
CA LEU A 18 -6.20 -7.47 4.89
C LEU A 18 -7.72 -7.49 4.97
N ARG A 19 -8.31 -8.51 5.59
CA ARG A 19 -9.76 -8.61 5.76
C ARG A 19 -10.33 -7.47 6.59
N ARG A 20 -9.65 -7.05 7.65
CA ARG A 20 -10.06 -5.90 8.45
C ARG A 20 -10.02 -4.60 7.64
N HIS A 21 -9.00 -4.43 6.83
CA HIS A 21 -8.88 -3.28 5.94
C HIS A 21 -10.02 -3.22 4.93
N GLU A 22 -10.31 -4.32 4.27
CA GLU A 22 -11.42 -4.42 3.33
C GLU A 22 -12.75 -4.04 3.99
N LYS A 23 -12.98 -4.53 5.21
CA LYS A 23 -14.20 -4.25 5.97
C LYS A 23 -14.34 -2.78 6.34
N LEU A 24 -13.23 -2.12 6.71
CA LEU A 24 -13.23 -0.69 7.04
C LEU A 24 -13.63 0.19 5.86
N TRP A 25 -13.30 -0.24 4.64
CA TRP A 25 -13.58 0.50 3.43
C TRP A 25 -14.83 0.01 2.70
N ASP A 26 -15.57 -0.92 3.29
CA ASP A 26 -16.78 -1.46 2.69
C ASP A 26 -17.80 -0.35 2.46
N GLY A 27 -18.34 -0.30 1.23
CA GLY A 27 -19.27 0.74 0.83
C GLY A 27 -18.67 2.12 0.55
N VAL A 28 -17.35 2.28 0.69
CA VAL A 28 -16.66 3.54 0.37
C VAL A 28 -16.18 3.52 -1.08
N SER A 29 -16.55 4.55 -1.83
CA SER A 29 -16.10 4.70 -3.22
C SER A 29 -14.62 4.98 -3.30
N LEU A 30 -13.97 4.50 -4.38
CA LEU A 30 -12.58 4.84 -4.68
C LEU A 30 -12.49 6.27 -5.21
N ASP A 31 -11.54 7.05 -4.72
CA ASP A 31 -11.23 8.35 -5.29
C ASP A 31 -10.66 8.19 -6.72
N PRO A 32 -11.10 9.02 -7.68
CA PRO A 32 -10.72 8.88 -9.08
C PRO A 32 -9.33 9.44 -9.34
N VAL A 33 -8.31 8.65 -9.08
CA VAL A 33 -6.90 9.01 -9.29
C VAL A 33 -6.28 8.02 -10.27
N ALA A 34 -5.57 8.52 -11.26
CA ALA A 34 -4.79 7.67 -12.16
C ALA A 34 -3.61 7.06 -11.40
N VAL A 35 -3.39 5.78 -11.60
CA VAL A 35 -2.41 5.00 -10.85
C VAL A 35 -1.51 4.23 -11.80
N SER A 36 -0.21 4.21 -11.52
CA SER A 36 0.78 3.39 -12.23
C SER A 36 1.53 2.51 -11.25
N ASN A 37 1.70 1.24 -11.59
CA ASN A 37 2.51 0.31 -10.82
C ASN A 37 3.89 0.20 -11.44
N LEU A 38 4.91 0.31 -10.61
CA LEU A 38 6.32 0.24 -10.99
C LEU A 38 7.01 -0.85 -10.19
N CYS A 39 8.03 -1.43 -10.78
CA CYS A 39 8.91 -2.35 -10.09
C CYS A 39 10.34 -1.87 -10.27
N VAL A 40 11.05 -1.65 -9.17
CA VAL A 40 12.43 -1.22 -9.19
C VAL A 40 13.30 -2.30 -8.55
N GLU A 41 14.54 -2.42 -9.03
CA GLU A 41 15.50 -3.35 -8.47
C GLU A 41 16.46 -2.59 -7.54
N LEU A 42 16.51 -3.03 -6.28
CA LEU A 42 17.40 -2.49 -5.25
C LEU A 42 18.13 -3.63 -4.55
N ASP A 43 19.45 -3.62 -4.61
CA ASP A 43 20.29 -4.63 -3.95
C ASP A 43 19.88 -6.07 -4.28
N GLY A 44 19.58 -6.36 -5.55
CA GLY A 44 19.15 -7.68 -6.02
C GLY A 44 17.74 -8.05 -5.65
N ARG A 45 16.96 -7.11 -5.11
CA ARG A 45 15.55 -7.29 -4.77
C ARG A 45 14.67 -6.47 -5.68
N GLN A 46 13.49 -7.00 -5.99
CA GLN A 46 12.47 -6.25 -6.70
C GLN A 46 11.52 -5.61 -5.68
N VAL A 47 11.35 -4.29 -5.80
CA VAL A 47 10.47 -3.52 -4.94
C VAL A 47 9.32 -2.96 -5.77
N GLY A 48 8.10 -3.29 -5.40
CA GLY A 48 6.90 -2.76 -6.02
C GLY A 48 6.59 -1.37 -5.49
N LEU A 49 6.35 -0.44 -6.40
CA LEU A 49 5.95 0.92 -6.10
C LEU A 49 4.63 1.22 -6.79
N ARG A 50 3.82 2.05 -6.17
CA ARG A 50 2.61 2.57 -6.80
C ARG A 50 2.65 4.09 -6.83
N MET A 51 2.49 4.64 -8.03
CA MET A 51 2.46 6.09 -8.24
C MET A 51 1.02 6.55 -8.43
N TYR A 52 0.63 7.53 -7.66
CA TYR A 52 -0.67 8.20 -7.76
C TYR A 52 -0.45 9.53 -8.44
N HIS A 53 -1.07 9.74 -9.60
CA HIS A 53 -0.83 10.90 -10.45
C HIS A 53 -1.67 12.07 -10.00
N GLY A 54 -1.03 13.03 -9.37
CA GLY A 54 -1.62 14.32 -9.00
C GLY A 54 -1.29 15.40 -10.03
N ASN A 55 -1.33 16.65 -9.58
CA ASN A 55 -1.02 17.83 -10.40
C ASN A 55 0.49 18.00 -10.53
N ALA A 56 0.96 18.30 -11.74
CA ALA A 56 2.40 18.45 -12.01
C ALA A 56 3.04 19.64 -11.27
N ASP A 57 2.25 20.62 -10.87
CA ASP A 57 2.70 21.81 -10.13
C ASP A 57 2.74 21.62 -8.61
N LYS A 58 2.31 20.45 -8.14
CA LYS A 58 2.32 20.11 -6.71
C LYS A 58 3.54 19.28 -6.36
N PRO A 59 4.01 19.35 -5.10
CA PRO A 59 5.13 18.52 -4.64
C PRO A 59 4.82 17.03 -4.73
N MET A 60 5.87 16.24 -4.91
CA MET A 60 5.78 14.79 -4.81
C MET A 60 5.86 14.37 -3.34
N VAL A 61 4.97 13.50 -2.92
CA VAL A 61 4.96 12.89 -1.59
C VAL A 61 5.37 11.44 -1.69
N ILE A 62 6.34 11.02 -0.91
CA ILE A 62 6.73 9.63 -0.80
C ILE A 62 6.12 9.06 0.48
N TYR A 63 5.31 8.01 0.34
CA TYR A 63 4.64 7.35 1.45
C TYR A 63 5.12 5.92 1.59
N ALA A 64 5.63 5.58 2.77
CA ALA A 64 6.01 4.22 3.12
C ALA A 64 4.96 3.65 4.07
N HIS A 65 4.28 2.57 3.68
CA HIS A 65 3.23 1.99 4.51
C HIS A 65 3.79 1.38 5.79
N GLY A 66 3.01 1.48 6.87
CA GLY A 66 3.31 0.81 8.12
C GLY A 66 2.91 -0.66 8.10
N GLY A 67 3.18 -1.35 9.18
CA GLY A 67 2.78 -2.76 9.35
C GLY A 67 3.80 -3.61 10.08
N GLY A 68 4.85 -3.02 10.65
CA GLY A 68 5.87 -3.71 11.44
C GLY A 68 6.65 -4.75 10.63
N PHE A 69 6.80 -4.56 9.35
CA PHE A 69 7.43 -5.50 8.40
C PHE A 69 6.73 -6.85 8.26
N VAL A 70 5.55 -7.01 8.83
CA VAL A 70 4.77 -8.26 8.83
C VAL A 70 3.51 -8.12 7.99
N VAL A 71 2.80 -7.01 8.12
CA VAL A 71 1.52 -6.75 7.45
C VAL A 71 1.60 -5.44 6.68
N GLY A 72 0.62 -5.26 5.79
CA GLY A 72 0.56 -4.06 4.95
C GLY A 72 1.22 -4.27 3.60
N ASN A 73 0.64 -3.69 2.59
CA ASN A 73 1.15 -3.70 1.22
C ASN A 73 0.52 -2.54 0.43
N LEU A 74 0.78 -2.49 -0.88
CA LEU A 74 0.21 -1.46 -1.75
C LEU A 74 -1.32 -1.48 -1.74
N GLU A 75 -1.93 -2.64 -1.66
CA GLU A 75 -3.40 -2.76 -1.67
C GLU A 75 -4.04 -2.31 -0.36
N THR A 76 -3.44 -2.60 0.78
CA THR A 76 -3.99 -2.21 2.08
C THR A 76 -3.99 -0.71 2.29
N HIS A 77 -3.10 0.02 1.65
CA HIS A 77 -2.96 1.47 1.77
C HIS A 77 -3.40 2.23 0.51
N ASP A 78 -3.95 1.52 -0.49
CA ASP A 78 -4.34 2.11 -1.76
C ASP A 78 -5.38 3.22 -1.58
N ARG A 79 -6.44 2.97 -0.83
CA ARG A 79 -7.51 3.96 -0.63
C ARG A 79 -7.03 5.20 0.10
N PHE A 80 -6.17 5.01 1.08
CA PHE A 80 -5.55 6.14 1.80
C PHE A 80 -4.69 6.98 0.85
N CYS A 81 -3.87 6.35 0.05
CA CYS A 81 -3.01 7.06 -0.90
C CYS A 81 -3.82 7.76 -2.00
N ARG A 82 -4.90 7.14 -2.48
CA ARG A 82 -5.83 7.78 -3.42
C ARG A 82 -6.46 9.03 -2.82
N ALA A 83 -6.95 8.92 -1.59
CA ALA A 83 -7.54 10.06 -0.89
C ALA A 83 -6.52 11.17 -0.66
N LEU A 84 -5.31 10.83 -0.27
CA LEU A 84 -4.23 11.77 -0.08
C LEU A 84 -3.90 12.54 -1.37
N SER A 85 -3.72 11.82 -2.48
CA SER A 85 -3.45 12.42 -3.78
C SER A 85 -4.62 13.26 -4.28
N PHE A 86 -5.82 12.74 -4.20
CA PHE A 86 -7.04 13.42 -4.67
C PHE A 86 -7.29 14.72 -3.92
N ASN A 87 -7.15 14.71 -2.59
CA ASN A 87 -7.46 15.87 -1.77
C ASN A 87 -6.34 16.91 -1.72
N SER A 88 -5.08 16.49 -1.85
CA SER A 88 -3.93 17.41 -1.83
C SER A 88 -3.51 17.88 -3.22
N GLY A 89 -3.82 17.11 -4.24
CA GLY A 89 -3.32 17.31 -5.60
C GLY A 89 -1.88 16.83 -5.82
N CYS A 90 -1.27 16.28 -4.80
CA CYS A 90 0.09 15.73 -4.90
C CYS A 90 0.14 14.39 -5.60
#